data_4c6aed75958b2018274387d1bc52623a
#
_entry.id   4c6aed75958b2018274387d1bc52623a
#
_cell.length_a   1.000
_cell.length_b   1.000
_cell.length_c   1.000
_cell.angle_alpha   90.00
_cell.angle_beta   90.00
_cell.angle_gamma   90.00
#
_symmetry.space_group_name_H-M   'P 1'
#
loop_
_entity.id
_entity.type
_entity.pdbx_description
1 polymer ?
#
loop_
_entity_poly.entity_id
_entity_poly.type
_entity_poly.pdbx_seq_one_letter_code
_entity_poly.pdbx_strand_id
1 'polypeptide(L)'
;RVPFGSEFLYDISSDKDSFYVSWSENSQIAELDSELDTIRTIDVRLERTPVSEDELADIEEEFSDHHPNQLRSVMDLLPDRKVSYEEMMVDHQNRIWLKLTRWHENDQEWLILSEEGEPEKRVLLPKEGMLTHISEHHLGFRKDDHIFALFEAVE
;
A
#
# COMPACT_ATOMS: atom_id res chain seq x y z
N ARG A 1 -4.80 -1.58 -14.47
CA ARG A 1 -3.79 -0.92 -13.62
C ARG A 1 -2.40 -1.23 -14.17
N VAL A 2 -1.54 -0.23 -14.26
CA VAL A 2 -0.12 -0.43 -14.59
C VAL A 2 0.60 -0.82 -13.31
N PRO A 3 1.30 -1.95 -13.27
CA PRO A 3 2.09 -2.33 -12.10
C PRO A 3 3.07 -1.22 -11.70
N PHE A 4 3.20 -0.97 -10.39
CA PHE A 4 4.08 0.06 -9.81
C PHE A 4 3.81 1.51 -10.25
N GLY A 5 2.72 1.74 -10.95
CA GLY A 5 2.28 3.08 -11.35
C GLY A 5 1.77 3.91 -10.18
N SER A 6 1.71 5.23 -10.38
CA SER A 6 1.19 6.18 -9.39
C SER A 6 -0.31 6.02 -9.21
N GLU A 7 -0.78 6.08 -7.97
CA GLU A 7 -2.19 5.99 -7.61
C GLU A 7 -2.59 7.03 -6.58
N PHE A 8 -3.87 7.39 -6.63
CA PHE A 8 -4.51 8.16 -5.58
C PHE A 8 -4.97 7.22 -4.47
N LEU A 9 -4.42 7.41 -3.28
CA LEU A 9 -4.72 6.61 -2.10
C LEU A 9 -5.47 7.49 -1.10
N TYR A 10 -6.43 6.89 -0.40
CA TYR A 10 -7.18 7.60 0.65
C TYR A 10 -7.69 6.63 1.71
N ASP A 11 -7.85 7.15 2.92
CA ASP A 11 -8.54 6.49 4.01
C ASP A 11 -9.08 7.54 4.99
N ILE A 12 -9.90 7.12 5.94
CA ILE A 12 -10.59 7.97 6.89
C ILE A 12 -10.01 7.74 8.28
N SER A 13 -9.85 8.82 9.06
CA SER A 13 -9.44 8.73 10.46
C SER A 13 -10.41 7.86 11.28
N SER A 14 -9.94 7.30 12.39
CA SER A 14 -10.72 6.39 13.23
C SER A 14 -11.97 7.05 13.83
N ASP A 15 -11.92 8.35 14.12
CA ASP A 15 -13.01 9.19 14.58
C ASP A 15 -13.93 9.70 13.46
N LYS A 16 -13.51 9.51 12.18
CA LYS A 16 -14.20 9.96 10.96
C LYS A 16 -14.29 11.47 10.80
N ASP A 17 -13.45 12.23 11.49
CA ASP A 17 -13.44 13.69 11.42
C ASP A 17 -12.44 14.23 10.39
N SER A 18 -11.51 13.39 9.92
CA SER A 18 -10.53 13.75 8.89
C SER A 18 -10.32 12.65 7.85
N PHE A 19 -9.74 13.05 6.71
CA PHE A 19 -9.40 12.17 5.60
C PHE A 19 -7.89 12.22 5.38
N TYR A 20 -7.29 11.07 5.15
CA TYR A 20 -5.91 10.97 4.69
C TYR A 20 -5.91 10.70 3.19
N VAL A 21 -5.21 11.52 2.43
CA VAL A 21 -5.09 11.40 0.98
C VAL A 21 -3.63 11.45 0.56
N SER A 22 -3.29 10.67 -0.45
CA SER A 22 -1.95 10.63 -1.01
C SER A 22 -1.96 10.38 -2.51
N TRP A 23 -1.08 11.05 -3.22
CA TRP A 23 -0.66 10.65 -4.54
C TRP A 23 0.69 9.94 -4.38
N SER A 24 0.71 8.63 -4.61
CA SER A 24 1.84 7.75 -4.23
C SER A 24 3.17 8.13 -4.88
N GLU A 25 3.15 8.84 -6.01
CA GLU A 25 4.35 9.36 -6.67
C GLU A 25 5.06 10.43 -5.85
N ASN A 26 4.30 11.27 -5.14
CA ASN A 26 4.83 12.43 -4.44
C ASN A 26 5.39 12.08 -3.05
N SER A 27 5.12 10.89 -2.55
CA SER A 27 5.50 10.44 -1.20
C SER A 27 5.05 11.43 -0.10
N GLN A 28 3.89 12.05 -0.30
CA GLN A 28 3.25 12.95 0.67
C GLN A 28 1.84 12.49 0.99
N ILE A 29 1.47 12.60 2.25
CA ILE A 29 0.14 12.32 2.75
C ILE A 29 -0.43 13.61 3.32
N ALA A 30 -1.56 14.06 2.80
CA ALA A 30 -2.29 15.19 3.35
C ALA A 30 -3.43 14.70 4.24
N GLU A 31 -3.56 15.28 5.42
CA GLU A 31 -4.74 15.15 6.26
C GLU A 31 -5.66 16.33 5.98
N LEU A 32 -6.91 16.04 5.65
CA LEU A 32 -7.95 16.99 5.30
C LEU A 32 -9.06 16.92 6.33
N ASP A 33 -9.68 18.05 6.65
CA ASP A 33 -10.89 18.10 7.46
C ASP A 33 -12.16 17.77 6.67
N SER A 34 -13.32 17.87 7.30
CA SER A 34 -14.62 17.60 6.68
C SER A 34 -15.01 18.59 5.57
N GLU A 35 -14.36 19.73 5.49
CA GLU A 35 -14.54 20.75 4.45
C GLU A 35 -13.53 20.57 3.30
N LEU A 36 -12.64 19.56 3.41
CA LEU A 36 -11.53 19.24 2.51
C LEU A 36 -10.39 20.27 2.55
N ASP A 37 -10.30 21.03 3.61
CA ASP A 37 -9.15 21.89 3.86
C ASP A 37 -8.01 21.09 4.47
N THR A 38 -6.78 21.39 4.05
CA THR A 38 -5.59 20.68 4.54
C THR A 38 -5.28 21.08 5.97
N ILE A 39 -5.36 20.12 6.90
CA ILE A 39 -4.95 20.29 8.29
C ILE A 39 -3.43 20.27 8.38
N ARG A 40 -2.79 19.26 7.73
CA ARG A 40 -1.34 19.09 7.70
C ARG A 40 -0.90 18.20 6.54
N THR A 41 0.40 18.24 6.26
CA THR A 41 1.05 17.36 5.28
C THR A 41 2.17 16.58 5.96
N ILE A 42 2.22 15.27 5.70
CA ILE A 42 3.21 14.33 6.20
C ILE A 42 4.13 13.93 5.03
N ASP A 43 5.42 14.18 5.16
CA ASP A 43 6.42 13.75 4.19
C ASP A 43 6.86 12.31 4.50
N VAL A 44 6.59 11.40 3.59
CA VAL A 44 7.01 10.00 3.71
C VAL A 44 8.39 9.84 3.05
N ARG A 45 9.43 9.75 3.87
CA ARG A 45 10.83 9.66 3.40
C ARG A 45 11.21 8.23 3.02
N LEU A 46 10.67 7.75 1.90
CA LEU A 46 10.97 6.43 1.35
C LEU A 46 11.64 6.57 -0.01
N GLU A 47 12.67 5.75 -0.24
CA GLU A 47 13.34 5.69 -1.54
C GLU A 47 12.49 4.94 -2.56
N ARG A 48 12.41 5.49 -3.75
CA ARG A 48 11.87 4.80 -4.93
C ARG A 48 12.95 3.88 -5.49
N THR A 49 12.63 2.61 -5.64
CA THR A 49 13.56 1.60 -6.19
C THR A 49 13.25 1.31 -7.66
N PRO A 50 14.23 0.91 -8.48
CA PRO A 50 13.95 0.42 -9.83
C PRO A 50 13.14 -0.87 -9.77
N VAL A 51 12.43 -1.19 -10.86
CA VAL A 51 11.78 -2.49 -11.02
C VAL A 51 12.89 -3.54 -11.20
N SER A 52 12.85 -4.62 -10.41
CA SER A 52 13.86 -5.69 -10.45
C SER A 52 13.58 -6.69 -11.58
N GLU A 53 14.60 -7.50 -11.92
CA GLU A 53 14.45 -8.58 -12.91
C GLU A 53 13.42 -9.63 -12.45
N ASP A 54 13.35 -9.95 -11.15
CA ASP A 54 12.37 -10.89 -10.60
C ASP A 54 10.95 -10.36 -10.72
N GLU A 55 10.75 -9.06 -10.44
CA GLU A 55 9.44 -8.40 -10.61
C GLU A 55 9.00 -8.34 -12.08
N LEU A 56 9.94 -8.13 -12.99
CA LEU A 56 9.66 -8.17 -14.43
C LEU A 56 9.22 -9.58 -14.86
N ALA A 57 9.90 -10.61 -14.36
CA ALA A 57 9.55 -12.00 -14.65
C ALA A 57 8.16 -12.36 -14.11
N ASP A 58 7.82 -11.95 -12.89
CA ASP A 58 6.48 -12.15 -12.29
C ASP A 58 5.39 -11.48 -13.16
N ILE A 59 5.63 -10.25 -13.64
CA ILE A 59 4.69 -9.54 -14.51
C ILE A 59 4.53 -10.26 -15.86
N GLU A 60 5.64 -10.71 -16.47
CA GLU A 60 5.61 -11.44 -17.72
C GLU A 60 4.81 -12.74 -17.59
N GLU A 61 5.00 -13.49 -16.51
CA GLU A 61 4.27 -14.73 -16.23
C GLU A 61 2.78 -14.45 -16.05
N GLU A 62 2.41 -13.52 -15.17
CA GLU A 62 1.01 -13.17 -14.89
C GLU A 62 0.26 -12.73 -16.16
N PHE A 63 0.84 -11.82 -16.93
CA PHE A 63 0.18 -11.29 -18.13
C PHE A 63 0.21 -12.27 -19.30
N SER A 64 1.23 -13.12 -19.43
CA SER A 64 1.27 -14.15 -20.46
C SER A 64 0.16 -15.19 -20.26
N ASP A 65 -0.12 -15.54 -19.02
CA ASP A 65 -1.12 -16.56 -18.69
C ASP A 65 -2.56 -16.02 -18.76
N HIS A 66 -2.77 -14.78 -18.33
CA HIS A 66 -4.11 -14.24 -18.15
C HIS A 66 -4.48 -13.17 -19.18
N HIS A 67 -3.51 -12.40 -19.67
CA HIS A 67 -3.74 -11.24 -20.54
C HIS A 67 -2.66 -11.08 -21.63
N PRO A 68 -2.38 -12.11 -22.47
CA PRO A 68 -1.24 -12.09 -23.40
C PRO A 68 -1.26 -10.92 -24.39
N ASN A 69 -2.45 -10.45 -24.77
CA ASN A 69 -2.60 -9.30 -25.68
C ASN A 69 -2.23 -7.95 -25.03
N GLN A 70 -2.15 -7.89 -23.73
CA GLN A 70 -1.85 -6.67 -22.98
C GLN A 70 -0.37 -6.61 -22.51
N LEU A 71 0.35 -7.73 -22.52
CA LEU A 71 1.71 -7.83 -22.02
C LEU A 71 2.62 -6.73 -22.56
N ARG A 72 2.68 -6.58 -23.89
CA ARG A 72 3.53 -5.57 -24.50
C ARG A 72 3.18 -4.16 -24.04
N SER A 73 1.91 -3.83 -24.01
CA SER A 73 1.46 -2.50 -23.58
C SER A 73 1.76 -2.23 -22.11
N VAL A 74 1.67 -3.25 -21.25
CA VAL A 74 2.02 -3.14 -19.83
C VAL A 74 3.51 -2.92 -19.67
N MET A 75 4.35 -3.70 -20.34
CA MET A 75 5.81 -3.55 -20.29
C MET A 75 6.27 -2.17 -20.76
N ASP A 76 5.66 -1.63 -21.83
CA ASP A 76 5.97 -0.29 -22.36
C ASP A 76 5.54 0.85 -21.42
N LEU A 77 4.61 0.59 -20.49
CA LEU A 77 4.09 1.58 -19.53
C LEU A 77 4.70 1.46 -18.13
N LEU A 78 5.56 0.45 -17.89
CA LEU A 78 6.22 0.32 -16.59
C LEU A 78 7.08 1.55 -16.28
N PRO A 79 7.02 2.08 -15.06
CA PRO A 79 7.90 3.19 -14.68
C PRO A 79 9.33 2.71 -14.47
N ASP A 80 10.32 3.57 -14.75
CA ASP A 80 11.74 3.29 -14.47
C ASP A 80 11.99 3.01 -12.97
N ARG A 81 11.22 3.68 -12.11
CA ARG A 81 11.27 3.51 -10.67
C ARG A 81 9.85 3.34 -10.11
N LYS A 82 9.68 2.34 -9.27
CA LYS A 82 8.42 2.08 -8.58
C LYS A 82 8.06 3.24 -7.65
N VAL A 83 6.76 3.48 -7.42
CA VAL A 83 6.32 4.26 -6.26
C VAL A 83 6.80 3.55 -4.98
N SER A 84 6.99 4.28 -3.89
CA SER A 84 7.52 3.70 -2.65
C SER A 84 6.48 2.84 -1.93
N TYR A 85 5.20 3.15 -2.09
CA TYR A 85 4.06 2.43 -1.52
C TYR A 85 2.87 2.47 -2.48
N GLU A 86 2.01 1.47 -2.38
CA GLU A 86 0.89 1.25 -3.31
C GLU A 86 -0.48 1.15 -2.63
N GLU A 87 -0.52 0.99 -1.31
CA GLU A 87 -1.74 1.00 -0.52
C GLU A 87 -1.53 1.79 0.76
N MET A 88 -2.61 2.38 1.27
CA MET A 88 -2.62 3.14 2.51
C MET A 88 -3.87 2.78 3.31
N MET A 89 -3.70 2.56 4.61
CA MET A 89 -4.79 2.37 5.57
C MET A 89 -4.51 3.16 6.85
N VAL A 90 -5.56 3.55 7.55
CA VAL A 90 -5.47 4.22 8.85
C VAL A 90 -6.08 3.30 9.91
N ASP A 91 -5.36 3.07 10.99
CA ASP A 91 -5.84 2.23 12.07
C ASP A 91 -6.62 3.00 13.14
N HIS A 92 -7.10 2.28 14.15
CA HIS A 92 -7.89 2.83 15.27
C HIS A 92 -7.14 3.86 16.14
N GLN A 93 -5.81 3.95 16.02
CA GLN A 93 -4.96 4.93 16.71
C GLN A 93 -4.51 6.07 15.78
N ASN A 94 -5.12 6.21 14.61
CA ASN A 94 -4.74 7.14 13.54
C ASN A 94 -3.30 6.95 13.03
N ARG A 95 -2.70 5.76 13.25
CA ARG A 95 -1.43 5.41 12.62
C ARG A 95 -1.67 5.05 11.17
N ILE A 96 -0.76 5.44 10.32
CA ILE A 96 -0.84 5.23 8.88
C ILE A 96 -0.06 3.97 8.51
N TRP A 97 -0.72 3.05 7.85
CA TRP A 97 -0.12 1.82 7.32
C TRP A 97 0.07 1.96 5.83
N LEU A 98 1.31 1.81 5.36
CA LEU A 98 1.69 1.89 3.96
C LEU A 98 2.21 0.54 3.48
N LYS A 99 1.56 -0.03 2.47
CA LYS A 99 2.08 -1.21 1.78
C LYS A 99 3.22 -0.80 0.86
N LEU A 100 4.42 -1.27 1.16
CA LEU A 100 5.60 -0.95 0.39
C LEU A 100 5.64 -1.76 -0.91
N THR A 101 6.18 -1.15 -1.97
CA THR A 101 6.37 -1.82 -3.27
C THR A 101 7.66 -2.64 -3.33
N ARG A 102 8.23 -3.01 -2.17
CA ARG A 102 9.39 -3.89 -2.11
C ARG A 102 9.00 -5.31 -2.47
N TRP A 103 9.79 -5.91 -3.34
CA TRP A 103 9.57 -7.28 -3.72
C TRP A 103 9.98 -8.25 -2.60
N HIS A 104 9.10 -9.19 -2.31
CA HIS A 104 9.32 -10.34 -1.44
C HIS A 104 8.68 -11.56 -2.11
N GLU A 105 9.32 -12.70 -2.01
CA GLU A 105 8.82 -13.92 -2.68
C GLU A 105 7.44 -14.34 -2.15
N ASN A 106 7.28 -14.37 -0.82
CA ASN A 106 6.08 -14.91 -0.17
C ASN A 106 5.30 -13.90 0.69
N ASP A 107 5.81 -12.70 0.85
CA ASP A 107 5.26 -11.71 1.77
C ASP A 107 4.99 -10.37 1.09
N GLN A 108 4.13 -9.58 1.70
CA GLN A 108 3.96 -8.16 1.47
C GLN A 108 4.43 -7.39 2.72
N GLU A 109 5.16 -6.31 2.52
CA GLU A 109 5.72 -5.50 3.60
C GLU A 109 4.85 -4.26 3.85
N TRP A 110 4.47 -4.06 5.10
CA TRP A 110 3.75 -2.88 5.54
C TRP A 110 4.60 -2.06 6.51
N LEU A 111 4.67 -0.76 6.28
CA LEU A 111 5.29 0.22 7.17
C LEU A 111 4.22 0.94 7.97
N ILE A 112 4.35 0.95 9.29
CA ILE A 112 3.46 1.68 10.18
C ILE A 112 4.15 2.99 10.55
N LEU A 113 3.45 4.10 10.30
CA LEU A 113 3.84 5.43 10.73
C LEU A 113 3.01 5.84 11.95
N SER A 114 3.63 6.59 12.86
CA SER A 114 2.89 7.30 13.92
C SER A 114 1.89 8.30 13.34
N GLU A 115 1.05 8.85 14.19
CA GLU A 115 0.17 9.97 13.80
C GLU A 115 0.98 11.17 13.27
N GLU A 116 2.21 11.38 13.73
CA GLU A 116 3.10 12.44 13.27
C GLU A 116 3.86 12.09 11.97
N GLY A 117 3.72 10.85 11.48
CA GLY A 117 4.36 10.36 10.25
C GLY A 117 5.76 9.77 10.45
N GLU A 118 6.17 9.52 11.68
CA GLU A 118 7.46 8.86 11.95
C GLU A 118 7.33 7.33 11.82
N PRO A 119 8.33 6.66 11.22
CA PRO A 119 8.33 5.20 11.12
C PRO A 119 8.39 4.52 12.49
N GLU A 120 7.40 3.71 12.83
CA GLU A 120 7.32 2.97 14.09
C GLU A 120 7.69 1.50 13.93
N LYS A 121 7.10 0.83 12.94
CA LYS A 121 7.18 -0.64 12.83
C LYS A 121 7.05 -1.09 11.38
N ARG A 122 7.65 -2.24 11.06
CA ARG A 122 7.41 -2.98 9.81
C ARG A 122 6.76 -4.31 10.11
N VAL A 123 5.81 -4.69 9.27
CA VAL A 123 5.04 -5.93 9.39
C VAL A 123 5.10 -6.67 8.06
N LEU A 124 5.35 -7.97 8.11
CA LEU A 124 5.25 -8.86 6.96
C LEU A 124 3.95 -9.64 7.06
N LEU A 125 3.18 -9.60 5.99
CA LEU A 125 1.92 -10.36 5.84
C LEU A 125 2.03 -11.26 4.61
N PRO A 126 1.27 -12.35 4.53
CA PRO A 126 1.27 -13.20 3.33
C PRO A 126 1.03 -12.41 2.06
N LYS A 127 1.81 -12.68 1.00
CA LYS A 127 1.69 -11.99 -0.31
C LYS A 127 0.32 -12.21 -0.93
N GLU A 128 -0.21 -13.43 -0.79
CA GLU A 128 -1.53 -13.77 -1.29
C GLU A 128 -2.62 -13.26 -0.35
N GLY A 129 -3.30 -12.21 -0.78
CA GLY A 129 -4.42 -11.64 -0.07
C GLY A 129 -4.33 -10.14 0.16
N MET A 130 -5.36 -9.61 0.79
CA MET A 130 -5.56 -8.19 1.01
C MET A 130 -5.82 -7.91 2.47
N LEU A 131 -5.10 -6.96 3.05
CA LEU A 131 -5.43 -6.39 4.35
C LEU A 131 -6.72 -5.58 4.23
N THR A 132 -7.74 -5.91 5.01
CA THR A 132 -9.07 -5.30 4.90
C THR A 132 -9.48 -4.52 6.13
N HIS A 133 -8.87 -4.82 7.26
CA HIS A 133 -9.24 -4.21 8.53
C HIS A 133 -8.09 -4.26 9.53
N ILE A 134 -7.93 -3.19 10.28
CA ILE A 134 -6.94 -3.07 11.36
C ILE A 134 -7.68 -2.59 12.62
N SER A 135 -7.74 -3.43 13.64
CA SER A 135 -8.28 -3.09 14.95
C SER A 135 -7.20 -3.15 16.03
N GLU A 136 -7.58 -2.85 17.27
CA GLU A 136 -6.64 -2.86 18.40
C GLU A 136 -5.93 -4.21 18.58
N HIS A 137 -6.64 -5.31 18.37
CA HIS A 137 -6.12 -6.65 18.65
C HIS A 137 -6.05 -7.57 17.42
N HIS A 138 -6.61 -7.15 16.27
CA HIS A 138 -6.74 -8.05 15.14
C HIS A 138 -6.48 -7.34 13.80
N LEU A 139 -5.90 -8.11 12.89
CA LEU A 139 -5.81 -7.76 11.47
C LEU A 139 -6.77 -8.65 10.68
N GLY A 140 -7.70 -8.04 9.96
CA GLY A 140 -8.57 -8.73 9.01
C GLY A 140 -7.86 -8.87 7.66
N PHE A 141 -7.74 -10.08 7.17
CA PHE A 141 -7.04 -10.38 5.94
C PHE A 141 -7.89 -11.27 5.02
N ARG A 142 -8.15 -10.81 3.80
CA ARG A 142 -8.92 -11.57 2.80
C ARG A 142 -7.95 -12.28 1.85
N LYS A 143 -7.98 -13.61 1.82
CA LYS A 143 -7.16 -14.42 0.92
C LYS A 143 -7.78 -14.59 -0.47
N ASP A 144 -9.11 -14.77 -0.50
CA ASP A 144 -9.92 -14.81 -1.72
C ASP A 144 -11.34 -14.31 -1.40
N ASP A 145 -12.28 -14.44 -2.32
CA ASP A 145 -13.65 -13.93 -2.13
C ASP A 145 -14.43 -14.63 -1.00
N HIS A 146 -13.91 -15.73 -0.47
CA HIS A 146 -14.60 -16.56 0.53
C HIS A 146 -13.78 -16.84 1.78
N ILE A 147 -12.47 -16.57 1.77
CA ILE A 147 -11.56 -16.90 2.87
C ILE A 147 -11.07 -15.63 3.54
N PHE A 148 -11.45 -15.48 4.82
CA PHE A 148 -10.94 -14.44 5.70
C PHE A 148 -10.06 -15.06 6.77
N ALA A 149 -8.90 -14.47 7.01
CA ALA A 149 -8.05 -14.78 8.14
C ALA A 149 -8.07 -13.62 9.12
N LEU A 150 -8.14 -13.95 10.40
CA LEU A 150 -8.03 -12.99 11.49
C LEU A 150 -6.72 -13.28 12.21
N PHE A 151 -5.80 -12.33 12.16
CA PHE A 151 -4.52 -12.41 12.87
C PHE A 151 -4.61 -11.63 14.17
N GLU A 152 -4.24 -12.27 15.26
CA GLU A 152 -4.08 -11.58 16.54
C GLU A 152 -2.79 -10.75 16.50
N ALA A 153 -2.89 -9.47 16.86
CA ALA A 153 -1.72 -8.63 17.00
C ALA A 153 -0.97 -9.04 18.26
N VAL A 154 0.19 -9.66 18.08
CA VAL A 154 1.13 -9.97 19.18
C VAL A 154 2.10 -8.80 19.29
N GLU A 155 2.22 -8.23 20.47
CA GLU A 155 3.17 -7.17 20.78
C GLU A 155 4.65 -7.64 20.68
#